data_7d0a6668b0b6fb1921bdff45497a8969
#
_entry.id   7d0a6668b0b6fb1921bdff45497a8969
#
_cell.length_a   1.000
_cell.length_b   1.000
_cell.length_c   1.000
_cell.angle_alpha   90.00
_cell.angle_beta   90.00
_cell.angle_gamma   90.00
#
_symmetry.space_group_name_H-M   'P 1'
#
loop_
_entity.id
_entity.type
_entity.pdbx_description
1 polymer ?
#
loop_
_entity_poly.entity_id
_entity_poly.type
_entity_poly.pdbx_seq_one_letter_code
_entity_poly.pdbx_strand_id
1 'polypeptide(L)'
;MKTLGLWQNLEARSGEWRLCLACNRWGTRRAIIRFFSTISRLGDGLFWYVLMAAIAIFGGARAHIAVLHMALIGITAAVLYRSLKRWTRRPRPFRTHSQIIAHIAPLDEFSFPSGHTLHAVCFSTVAIVYFPLLAFVLVPYTLLVAVSRVVLGLHYPSDVLAATLIGLALSVLSFCLLSSLSLFT
;
A
#
# COMPACT_ATOMS: atom_id res chain seq x y z
N MET A 1 -23.46 -10.40 9.13
CA MET A 1 -23.88 -9.46 10.18
C MET A 1 -22.94 -9.42 11.41
N LYS A 2 -22.37 -10.54 11.90
CA LYS A 2 -21.51 -10.54 13.11
C LYS A 2 -20.17 -9.78 12.97
N THR A 3 -19.57 -9.73 11.79
CA THR A 3 -18.28 -9.05 11.55
C THR A 3 -18.37 -7.51 11.56
N LEU A 4 -19.50 -6.94 11.12
CA LEU A 4 -19.70 -5.48 11.12
C LEU A 4 -19.74 -4.91 12.57
N GLY A 5 -20.43 -5.58 13.49
CA GLY A 5 -20.49 -5.17 14.89
C GLY A 5 -19.15 -5.24 15.61
N LEU A 6 -18.30 -6.22 15.25
CA LEU A 6 -16.96 -6.35 15.79
C LEU A 6 -16.07 -5.14 15.40
N TRP A 7 -16.08 -4.77 14.12
CA TRP A 7 -15.31 -3.62 13.65
C TRP A 7 -15.77 -2.30 14.26
N GLN A 8 -17.08 -2.06 14.36
CA GLN A 8 -17.63 -0.86 14.99
C GLN A 8 -17.20 -0.74 16.47
N ASN A 9 -17.19 -1.84 17.20
CA ASN A 9 -16.74 -1.86 18.60
C ASN A 9 -15.22 -1.60 18.73
N LEU A 10 -14.41 -2.19 17.84
CA LEU A 10 -12.96 -1.97 17.82
C LEU A 10 -12.61 -0.53 17.44
N GLU A 11 -13.29 0.04 16.46
CA GLU A 11 -13.10 1.42 16.01
C GLU A 11 -13.51 2.44 17.10
N ALA A 12 -14.61 2.19 17.80
CA ALA A 12 -15.04 3.03 18.91
C ALA A 12 -14.01 3.04 20.06
N ARG A 13 -13.34 1.90 20.31
CA ARG A 13 -12.35 1.76 21.38
C ARG A 13 -10.96 2.29 20.97
N SER A 14 -10.54 2.09 19.74
CA SER A 14 -9.18 2.46 19.28
C SER A 14 -8.99 3.96 19.11
N GLY A 15 -10.07 4.72 18.90
CA GLY A 15 -9.98 6.16 18.63
C GLY A 15 -9.25 6.52 17.32
N GLU A 16 -8.85 5.55 16.50
CA GLU A 16 -8.10 5.79 15.26
C GLU A 16 -8.87 6.62 14.22
N TRP A 17 -10.20 6.62 14.30
CA TRP A 17 -11.04 7.48 13.48
C TRP A 17 -10.78 8.98 13.71
N ARG A 18 -10.39 9.37 14.95
CA ARG A 18 -9.99 10.75 15.26
C ARG A 18 -8.73 11.16 14.52
N LEU A 19 -7.74 10.26 14.46
CA LEU A 19 -6.52 10.47 13.71
C LEU A 19 -6.81 10.53 12.20
N CYS A 20 -7.66 9.63 11.71
CA CYS A 20 -8.13 9.64 10.33
C CYS A 20 -8.84 10.96 10.00
N LEU A 21 -9.74 11.45 10.87
CA LEU A 21 -10.42 12.73 10.71
C LEU A 21 -9.44 13.92 10.73
N ALA A 22 -8.47 13.92 11.65
CA ALA A 22 -7.46 14.97 11.73
C ALA A 22 -6.65 15.06 10.42
N CYS A 23 -6.18 13.93 9.90
CA CYS A 23 -5.47 13.88 8.62
C CYS A 23 -6.39 14.28 7.44
N ASN A 24 -7.65 13.85 7.44
CA ASN A 24 -8.61 14.15 6.38
C ASN A 24 -8.96 15.65 6.32
N ARG A 25 -8.94 16.34 7.46
CA ARG A 25 -9.10 17.81 7.52
C ARG A 25 -7.97 18.57 6.79
N TRP A 26 -6.78 18.02 6.64
CA TRP A 26 -5.74 18.62 5.77
C TRP A 26 -6.19 18.66 4.31
N GLY A 27 -7.03 17.72 3.89
CA GLY A 27 -7.68 17.66 2.59
C GLY A 27 -8.71 18.76 2.33
N THR A 28 -8.93 19.74 3.23
CA THR A 28 -9.79 20.91 2.95
C THR A 28 -9.16 21.86 1.92
N ARG A 29 -7.83 21.86 1.79
CA ARG A 29 -7.10 22.68 0.83
C ARG A 29 -6.99 21.95 -0.51
N ARG A 30 -7.49 22.56 -1.59
CA ARG A 30 -7.47 21.98 -2.96
C ARG A 30 -6.08 21.52 -3.40
N ALA A 31 -5.03 22.24 -3.04
CA ALA A 31 -3.66 21.88 -3.39
C ALA A 31 -3.23 20.55 -2.72
N ILE A 32 -3.55 20.36 -1.45
CA ILE A 32 -3.25 19.13 -0.70
C ILE A 32 -4.01 17.94 -1.28
N ILE A 33 -5.31 18.10 -1.57
CA ILE A 33 -6.10 17.06 -2.24
C ILE A 33 -5.46 16.68 -3.57
N ARG A 34 -5.14 17.65 -4.42
CA ARG A 34 -4.52 17.40 -5.73
C ARG A 34 -3.21 16.64 -5.58
N PHE A 35 -2.33 17.10 -4.68
CA PHE A 35 -1.05 16.45 -4.42
C PHE A 35 -1.22 14.99 -4.02
N PHE A 36 -1.98 14.71 -2.95
CA PHE A 36 -2.17 13.33 -2.48
C PHE A 36 -2.98 12.46 -3.45
N SER A 37 -3.91 13.05 -4.20
CA SER A 37 -4.64 12.33 -5.27
C SER A 37 -3.70 11.91 -6.39
N THR A 38 -2.75 12.78 -6.79
CA THR A 38 -1.75 12.45 -7.81
C THR A 38 -0.83 11.34 -7.32
N ILE A 39 -0.29 11.45 -6.09
CA ILE A 39 0.53 10.39 -5.46
C ILE A 39 -0.22 9.06 -5.42
N SER A 40 -1.49 9.09 -4.99
CA SER A 40 -2.33 7.89 -4.93
C SER A 40 -2.55 7.26 -6.30
N ARG A 41 -2.89 8.06 -7.33
CA ARG A 41 -3.11 7.58 -8.71
C ARG A 41 -1.85 7.02 -9.36
N LEU A 42 -0.69 7.63 -9.12
CA LEU A 42 0.59 7.06 -9.56
C LEU A 42 0.83 5.69 -8.91
N GLY A 43 0.44 5.55 -7.63
CA GLY A 43 0.49 4.28 -6.89
C GLY A 43 -0.48 3.20 -7.38
N ASP A 44 -1.48 3.54 -8.23
CA ASP A 44 -2.43 2.58 -8.83
C ASP A 44 -1.78 1.60 -9.83
N GLY A 45 -0.51 1.83 -10.19
CA GLY A 45 0.26 0.92 -11.08
C GLY A 45 1.24 1.64 -11.99
N LEU A 46 0.88 2.81 -12.53
CA LEU A 46 1.69 3.51 -13.54
C LEU A 46 3.15 3.70 -13.10
N PHE A 47 3.37 4.21 -11.89
CA PHE A 47 4.71 4.41 -11.34
C PHE A 47 5.51 3.11 -11.29
N TRP A 48 4.89 2.02 -10.86
CA TRP A 48 5.54 0.72 -10.71
C TRP A 48 5.88 0.09 -12.05
N TYR A 49 5.00 0.22 -13.04
CA TYR A 49 5.28 -0.26 -14.41
C TYR A 49 6.43 0.53 -15.06
N VAL A 50 6.44 1.86 -14.89
CA VAL A 50 7.54 2.71 -15.38
C VAL A 50 8.85 2.36 -14.67
N LEU A 51 8.82 2.14 -13.35
CA LEU A 51 9.99 1.71 -12.58
C LEU A 51 10.52 0.36 -13.07
N MET A 52 9.65 -0.64 -13.22
CA MET A 52 10.05 -1.97 -13.73
C MET A 52 10.63 -1.87 -15.15
N ALA A 53 10.02 -1.07 -16.02
CA ALA A 53 10.56 -0.82 -17.37
C ALA A 53 11.94 -0.13 -17.33
N ALA A 54 12.11 0.88 -16.49
CA ALA A 54 13.39 1.55 -16.31
C ALA A 54 14.47 0.59 -15.76
N ILE A 55 14.12 -0.25 -14.77
CA ILE A 55 15.04 -1.29 -14.27
C ILE A 55 15.39 -2.29 -15.39
N ALA A 56 14.42 -2.73 -16.19
CA ALA A 56 14.65 -3.66 -17.28
C ALA A 56 15.63 -3.11 -18.34
N ILE A 57 15.54 -1.80 -18.61
CA ILE A 57 16.38 -1.14 -19.64
C ILE A 57 17.77 -0.79 -19.11
N PHE A 58 17.85 -0.26 -17.88
CA PHE A 58 19.07 0.36 -17.35
C PHE A 58 19.73 -0.43 -16.22
N GLY A 59 19.09 -1.47 -15.68
CA GLY A 59 19.55 -2.18 -14.48
C GLY A 59 20.66 -3.22 -14.69
N GLY A 60 21.09 -3.44 -15.95
CA GLY A 60 22.19 -4.35 -16.26
C GLY A 60 21.87 -5.83 -15.97
N ALA A 61 22.87 -6.61 -15.58
CA ALA A 61 22.76 -8.07 -15.48
C ALA A 61 21.70 -8.57 -14.47
N ARG A 62 21.42 -7.79 -13.41
CA ARG A 62 20.43 -8.16 -12.38
C ARG A 62 19.00 -7.71 -12.70
N ALA A 63 18.82 -6.94 -13.79
CA ALA A 63 17.54 -6.32 -14.13
C ALA A 63 16.40 -7.32 -14.29
N HIS A 64 16.63 -8.39 -15.06
CA HIS A 64 15.58 -9.37 -15.36
C HIS A 64 15.10 -10.11 -14.11
N ILE A 65 16.02 -10.49 -13.22
CA ILE A 65 15.69 -11.15 -11.94
C ILE A 65 14.90 -10.20 -11.06
N ALA A 66 15.32 -8.93 -10.96
CA ALA A 66 14.63 -7.93 -10.16
C ALA A 66 13.20 -7.67 -10.65
N VAL A 67 13.02 -7.49 -11.96
CA VAL A 67 11.69 -7.24 -12.56
C VAL A 67 10.79 -8.45 -12.41
N LEU A 68 11.30 -9.66 -12.65
CA LEU A 68 10.52 -10.88 -12.43
C LEU A 68 10.12 -11.04 -10.97
N HIS A 69 11.03 -10.78 -10.02
CA HIS A 69 10.74 -10.82 -8.59
C HIS A 69 9.67 -9.79 -8.22
N MET A 70 9.79 -8.54 -8.72
CA MET A 70 8.77 -7.51 -8.51
C MET A 70 7.40 -7.94 -9.06
N ALA A 71 7.36 -8.54 -10.25
CA ALA A 71 6.11 -9.02 -10.84
C ALA A 71 5.48 -10.13 -10.00
N LEU A 72 6.25 -11.13 -9.58
CA LEU A 72 5.77 -12.25 -8.78
C LEU A 72 5.26 -11.82 -7.40
N ILE A 73 6.03 -10.96 -6.70
CA ILE A 73 5.59 -10.45 -5.40
C ILE A 73 4.35 -9.56 -5.54
N GLY A 74 4.24 -8.80 -6.63
CA GLY A 74 3.07 -7.98 -6.92
C GLY A 74 1.80 -8.82 -7.11
N ILE A 75 1.89 -9.92 -7.87
CA ILE A 75 0.79 -10.88 -8.05
C ILE A 75 0.41 -11.51 -6.72
N THR A 76 1.41 -11.97 -5.94
CA THR A 76 1.19 -12.59 -4.62
C THR A 76 0.52 -11.60 -3.66
N ALA A 77 1.00 -10.36 -3.61
CA ALA A 77 0.40 -9.29 -2.82
C ALA A 77 -1.05 -9.01 -3.25
N ALA A 78 -1.32 -9.01 -4.58
CA ALA A 78 -2.67 -8.79 -5.11
C ALA A 78 -3.65 -9.89 -4.69
N VAL A 79 -3.25 -11.15 -4.76
CA VAL A 79 -4.07 -12.28 -4.31
C VAL A 79 -4.31 -12.20 -2.81
N LEU A 80 -3.26 -11.94 -2.03
CA LEU A 80 -3.32 -11.88 -0.57
C LEU A 80 -4.27 -10.77 -0.09
N TYR A 81 -4.08 -9.51 -0.56
CA TYR A 81 -4.92 -8.41 -0.06
C TYR A 81 -6.39 -8.56 -0.47
N ARG A 82 -6.67 -9.09 -1.67
CA ARG A 82 -8.05 -9.36 -2.11
C ARG A 82 -8.71 -10.42 -1.24
N SER A 83 -7.99 -11.46 -0.87
CA SER A 83 -8.48 -12.52 0.02
C SER A 83 -8.75 -11.98 1.43
N LEU A 84 -7.80 -11.21 1.99
CA LEU A 84 -7.96 -10.56 3.29
C LEU A 84 -9.14 -9.59 3.31
N LYS A 85 -9.34 -8.78 2.27
CA LYS A 85 -10.48 -7.88 2.16
C LYS A 85 -11.80 -8.61 2.19
N ARG A 86 -11.93 -9.71 1.43
CA ARG A 86 -13.16 -10.53 1.39
C ARG A 86 -13.43 -11.22 2.73
N TRP A 87 -12.37 -11.59 3.45
CA TRP A 87 -12.49 -12.24 4.75
C TRP A 87 -12.85 -11.25 5.85
N THR A 88 -12.14 -10.12 5.95
CA THR A 88 -12.30 -9.12 7.02
C THR A 88 -13.54 -8.25 6.85
N ARG A 89 -13.89 -7.89 5.60
CA ARG A 89 -15.03 -7.03 5.23
C ARG A 89 -15.10 -5.74 6.02
N ARG A 90 -13.93 -5.19 6.41
CA ARG A 90 -13.87 -3.95 7.19
C ARG A 90 -14.42 -2.78 6.38
N PRO A 91 -15.40 -2.02 6.89
CA PRO A 91 -15.93 -0.85 6.20
C PRO A 91 -14.87 0.26 6.13
N ARG A 92 -14.98 1.15 5.16
CA ARG A 92 -14.06 2.29 5.00
C ARG A 92 -14.43 3.43 5.96
N PRO A 93 -13.43 4.30 6.35
CA PRO A 93 -13.66 5.41 7.28
C PRO A 93 -14.83 6.32 6.89
N PHE A 94 -14.93 6.71 5.61
CA PHE A 94 -16.00 7.58 5.12
C PHE A 94 -17.39 6.93 5.10
N ARG A 95 -17.49 5.59 5.23
CA ARG A 95 -18.78 4.89 5.33
C ARG A 95 -19.28 4.78 6.77
N THR A 96 -18.38 4.82 7.75
CA THR A 96 -18.72 4.68 9.18
C THR A 96 -18.79 6.03 9.88
N HIS A 97 -18.07 7.03 9.40
CA HIS A 97 -17.98 8.36 9.99
C HIS A 97 -18.32 9.44 8.94
N SER A 98 -19.49 10.06 9.05
CA SER A 98 -19.99 11.08 8.11
C SER A 98 -19.12 12.34 8.03
N GLN A 99 -18.25 12.58 9.02
CA GLN A 99 -17.31 13.70 9.04
C GLN A 99 -16.05 13.45 8.18
N ILE A 100 -15.80 12.21 7.76
CA ILE A 100 -14.66 11.84 6.92
C ILE A 100 -15.10 11.80 5.47
N ILE A 101 -14.41 12.56 4.61
CA ILE A 101 -14.75 12.70 3.20
C ILE A 101 -13.79 11.86 2.36
N ALA A 102 -14.33 11.01 1.47
CA ALA A 102 -13.54 10.35 0.44
C ALA A 102 -13.24 11.36 -0.68
N HIS A 103 -12.00 11.85 -0.75
CA HIS A 103 -11.61 12.84 -1.76
C HIS A 103 -11.39 12.26 -3.16
N ILE A 104 -11.29 10.95 -3.29
CA ILE A 104 -11.27 10.21 -4.56
C ILE A 104 -12.11 8.95 -4.44
N ALA A 105 -12.55 8.41 -5.57
CA ALA A 105 -13.28 7.15 -5.60
C ALA A 105 -12.36 5.98 -5.15
N PRO A 106 -12.83 5.10 -4.26
CA PRO A 106 -12.09 3.89 -3.89
C PRO A 106 -12.15 2.88 -5.04
N LEU A 107 -11.07 2.09 -5.21
CA LEU A 107 -11.00 1.03 -6.21
C LEU A 107 -11.80 -0.23 -5.84
N ASP A 108 -12.09 -0.41 -4.57
CA ASP A 108 -12.82 -1.57 -4.02
C ASP A 108 -13.63 -1.18 -2.77
N GLU A 109 -14.41 -2.12 -2.29
CA GLU A 109 -15.42 -1.87 -1.24
C GLU A 109 -14.82 -1.79 0.18
N PHE A 110 -13.85 -2.66 0.51
CA PHE A 110 -13.37 -2.86 1.88
C PHE A 110 -12.06 -2.10 2.16
N SER A 111 -11.83 -1.77 3.46
CA SER A 111 -10.66 -0.98 3.83
C SER A 111 -9.43 -1.81 4.14
N PHE A 112 -9.55 -2.95 4.82
CA PHE A 112 -8.42 -3.72 5.35
C PHE A 112 -7.97 -4.88 4.45
N PRO A 113 -6.68 -5.02 4.21
CA PRO A 113 -5.60 -4.03 4.39
C PRO A 113 -5.54 -3.03 3.22
N SER A 114 -4.69 -1.99 3.34
CA SER A 114 -4.44 -1.03 2.25
C SER A 114 -3.65 -1.66 1.10
N GLY A 115 -4.32 -1.92 -0.03
CA GLY A 115 -3.68 -2.53 -1.20
C GLY A 115 -2.57 -1.66 -1.81
N HIS A 116 -2.76 -0.34 -1.87
CA HIS A 116 -1.73 0.59 -2.36
C HIS A 116 -0.47 0.56 -1.49
N THR A 117 -0.63 0.62 -0.17
CA THR A 117 0.50 0.56 0.76
C THR A 117 1.21 -0.78 0.65
N LEU A 118 0.47 -1.89 0.58
CA LEU A 118 1.02 -3.23 0.46
C LEU A 118 1.91 -3.36 -0.79
N HIS A 119 1.39 -2.95 -1.96
CA HIS A 119 2.16 -2.97 -3.21
C HIS A 119 3.36 -2.02 -3.15
N ALA A 120 3.18 -0.80 -2.63
CA ALA A 120 4.26 0.16 -2.51
C ALA A 120 5.42 -0.40 -1.65
N VAL A 121 5.10 -1.02 -0.52
CA VAL A 121 6.11 -1.66 0.34
C VAL A 121 6.78 -2.83 -0.36
N CYS A 122 6.03 -3.75 -0.97
CA CYS A 122 6.58 -4.91 -1.67
C CYS A 122 7.51 -4.50 -2.80
N PHE A 123 7.05 -3.63 -3.69
CA PHE A 123 7.85 -3.19 -4.85
C PHE A 123 9.09 -2.40 -4.43
N SER A 124 8.94 -1.48 -3.46
CA SER A 124 10.08 -0.70 -2.97
C SER A 124 11.12 -1.58 -2.28
N THR A 125 10.70 -2.50 -1.42
CA THR A 125 11.64 -3.39 -0.71
C THR A 125 12.42 -4.25 -1.70
N VAL A 126 11.74 -4.86 -2.67
CA VAL A 126 12.41 -5.69 -3.67
C VAL A 126 13.36 -4.84 -4.52
N ALA A 127 12.89 -3.71 -5.05
CA ALA A 127 13.72 -2.84 -5.88
C ALA A 127 14.97 -2.31 -5.13
N ILE A 128 14.83 -1.94 -3.87
CA ILE A 128 15.93 -1.41 -3.04
C ILE A 128 16.97 -2.49 -2.74
N VAL A 129 16.57 -3.73 -2.50
CA VAL A 129 17.52 -4.83 -2.26
C VAL A 129 18.40 -5.08 -3.49
N TYR A 130 17.85 -5.02 -4.70
CA TYR A 130 18.63 -5.15 -5.93
C TYR A 130 19.40 -3.87 -6.29
N PHE A 131 18.84 -2.71 -6.01
CA PHE A 131 19.34 -1.38 -6.39
C PHE A 131 19.25 -0.41 -5.21
N PRO A 132 20.21 -0.45 -4.25
CA PRO A 132 20.13 0.32 -3.00
C PRO A 132 19.96 1.83 -3.17
N LEU A 133 20.49 2.41 -4.25
CA LEU A 133 20.34 3.85 -4.51
C LEU A 133 18.89 4.27 -4.75
N LEU A 134 18.01 3.36 -5.17
CA LEU A 134 16.60 3.64 -5.33
C LEU A 134 15.91 3.95 -3.99
N ALA A 135 16.52 3.61 -2.85
CA ALA A 135 15.98 3.92 -1.53
C ALA A 135 15.69 5.42 -1.35
N PHE A 136 16.56 6.30 -1.87
CA PHE A 136 16.36 7.75 -1.79
C PHE A 136 15.07 8.25 -2.43
N VAL A 137 14.54 7.53 -3.41
CA VAL A 137 13.29 7.87 -4.10
C VAL A 137 12.13 7.01 -3.57
N LEU A 138 12.34 5.69 -3.46
CA LEU A 138 11.25 4.76 -3.17
C LEU A 138 10.78 4.81 -1.72
N VAL A 139 11.66 5.07 -0.75
CA VAL A 139 11.23 5.19 0.66
C VAL A 139 10.32 6.42 0.84
N PRO A 140 10.71 7.64 0.45
CA PRO A 140 9.82 8.80 0.53
C PRO A 140 8.52 8.60 -0.24
N TYR A 141 8.59 8.02 -1.45
CA TYR A 141 7.39 7.77 -2.26
C TYR A 141 6.43 6.78 -1.57
N THR A 142 6.94 5.68 -1.02
CA THR A 142 6.13 4.69 -0.27
C THR A 142 5.44 5.32 0.93
N LEU A 143 6.15 6.17 1.68
CA LEU A 143 5.57 6.92 2.79
C LEU A 143 4.47 7.88 2.32
N LEU A 144 4.69 8.59 1.22
CA LEU A 144 3.68 9.48 0.63
C LEU A 144 2.45 8.69 0.16
N VAL A 145 2.63 7.53 -0.47
CA VAL A 145 1.51 6.64 -0.83
C VAL A 145 0.75 6.23 0.42
N ALA A 146 1.43 5.77 1.47
CA ALA A 146 0.81 5.34 2.73
C ALA A 146 0.00 6.47 3.39
N VAL A 147 0.59 7.66 3.53
CA VAL A 147 -0.07 8.85 4.09
C VAL A 147 -1.26 9.29 3.23
N SER A 148 -1.13 9.23 1.90
CA SER A 148 -2.21 9.61 0.99
C SER A 148 -3.51 8.85 1.27
N ARG A 149 -3.40 7.56 1.67
CA ARG A 149 -4.58 6.72 1.90
C ARG A 149 -5.40 7.17 3.10
N VAL A 150 -4.73 7.69 4.13
CA VAL A 150 -5.37 8.24 5.33
C VAL A 150 -5.91 9.65 5.07
N VAL A 151 -5.10 10.52 4.46
CA VAL A 151 -5.48 11.91 4.14
C VAL A 151 -6.69 11.95 3.21
N LEU A 152 -6.76 11.06 2.22
CA LEU A 152 -7.88 10.97 1.28
C LEU A 152 -9.13 10.29 1.89
N GLY A 153 -9.10 9.86 3.17
CA GLY A 153 -10.23 9.28 3.89
C GLY A 153 -10.59 7.85 3.48
N LEU A 154 -9.68 7.14 2.80
CA LEU A 154 -9.95 5.83 2.21
C LEU A 154 -9.60 4.66 3.12
N HIS A 155 -8.63 4.84 4.02
CA HIS A 155 -8.11 3.82 4.92
C HIS A 155 -7.87 4.36 6.31
N TYR A 156 -8.03 3.50 7.31
CA TYR A 156 -7.57 3.78 8.66
C TYR A 156 -6.05 3.66 8.78
N PRO A 157 -5.41 4.33 9.75
CA PRO A 157 -3.99 4.15 10.03
C PRO A 157 -3.59 2.69 10.26
N SER A 158 -4.44 1.91 10.94
CA SER A 158 -4.21 0.47 11.16
C SER A 158 -4.23 -0.36 9.87
N ASP A 159 -5.04 0.01 8.86
CA ASP A 159 -5.02 -0.66 7.54
C ASP A 159 -3.68 -0.45 6.82
N VAL A 160 -3.11 0.75 6.98
CA VAL A 160 -1.80 1.14 6.42
C VAL A 160 -0.67 0.44 7.16
N LEU A 161 -0.70 0.44 8.49
CA LEU A 161 0.30 -0.24 9.32
C LEU A 161 0.32 -1.74 9.05
N ALA A 162 -0.84 -2.39 9.04
CA ALA A 162 -0.96 -3.81 8.73
C ALA A 162 -0.44 -4.12 7.32
N ALA A 163 -0.79 -3.30 6.31
CA ALA A 163 -0.28 -3.46 4.96
C ALA A 163 1.24 -3.33 4.88
N THR A 164 1.83 -2.40 5.65
CA THR A 164 3.28 -2.24 5.74
C THR A 164 3.95 -3.49 6.34
N LEU A 165 3.44 -3.98 7.46
CA LEU A 165 3.99 -5.17 8.12
C LEU A 165 3.85 -6.42 7.23
N ILE A 166 2.69 -6.62 6.60
CA ILE A 166 2.45 -7.74 5.68
C ILE A 166 3.38 -7.62 4.46
N GLY A 167 3.54 -6.42 3.90
CA GLY A 167 4.41 -6.19 2.75
C GLY A 167 5.88 -6.47 3.06
N LEU A 168 6.38 -6.04 4.22
CA LEU A 168 7.73 -6.35 4.66
C LEU A 168 7.92 -7.85 4.90
N ALA A 169 6.99 -8.50 5.60
CA ALA A 169 7.04 -9.93 5.85
C ALA A 169 7.03 -10.74 4.54
N LEU A 170 6.17 -10.37 3.59
CA LEU A 170 6.09 -11.01 2.27
C LEU A 170 7.40 -10.83 1.49
N SER A 171 8.00 -9.64 1.54
CA SER A 171 9.27 -9.36 0.89
C SER A 171 10.41 -10.18 1.50
N VAL A 172 10.52 -10.22 2.82
CA VAL A 172 11.53 -11.04 3.51
C VAL A 172 11.37 -12.52 3.14
N LEU A 173 10.14 -13.05 3.22
CA LEU A 173 9.85 -14.44 2.85
C LEU A 173 10.24 -14.73 1.39
N SER A 174 9.97 -13.82 0.46
CA SER A 174 10.30 -14.01 -0.96
C SER A 174 11.82 -14.10 -1.18
N PHE A 175 12.62 -13.30 -0.47
CA PHE A 175 14.08 -13.38 -0.53
C PHE A 175 14.61 -14.66 0.12
N CYS A 176 14.05 -15.09 1.25
CA CYS A 176 14.42 -16.38 1.87
C CYS A 176 14.14 -17.56 0.93
N LEU A 177 13.02 -17.56 0.23
CA LEU A 177 12.69 -18.59 -0.76
C LEU A 177 13.65 -18.57 -1.96
N LEU A 178 13.98 -17.38 -2.47
CA LEU A 178 14.95 -17.26 -3.58
C LEU A 178 16.35 -17.72 -3.19
N SER A 179 16.79 -17.41 -1.97
CA SER A 179 18.11 -17.87 -1.49
C SER A 179 18.15 -19.38 -1.31
N SER A 180 17.07 -20.00 -0.83
CA SER A 180 16.99 -21.45 -0.67
C SER A 180 17.00 -22.22 -2.00
N LEU A 181 16.53 -21.57 -3.08
CA LEU A 181 16.55 -22.15 -4.42
C LEU A 181 17.89 -21.94 -5.16
N SER A 182 18.93 -21.43 -4.49
CA SER A 182 20.26 -21.13 -5.06
C SER A 182 20.22 -20.23 -6.32
N LEU A 183 19.17 -19.43 -6.46
CA LEU A 183 19.00 -18.53 -7.60
C LEU A 183 19.77 -17.19 -7.44
N PHE A 184 20.54 -17.07 -6.35
CA PHE A 184 21.31 -15.85 -6.01
C PHE A 184 22.83 -16.08 -5.93
N THR A 185 23.33 -17.28 -6.18
CA THR A 185 24.78 -17.57 -6.26
C THR A 185 25.38 -17.30 -7.61
#